data_bb52acd5a51c90dca16df4de695b1067
#
_entry.id   bb52acd5a51c90dca16df4de695b1067
#
_cell.length_a   1.000
_cell.length_b   1.000
_cell.length_c   1.000
_cell.angle_alpha   90.00
_cell.angle_beta   90.00
_cell.angle_gamma   90.00
#
_symmetry.space_group_name_H-M   'P 1'
#
loop_
_entity.id
_entity.type
_entity.pdbx_description
1 polymer ?
#
loop_
_entity_poly.entity_id
_entity_poly.type
_entity_poly.pdbx_seq_one_letter_code
_entity_poly.pdbx_strand_id
1 'polypeptide(L)'
;MLVLFTDTDTDITPEEAAEYGYKLISMPYSIDGETVYPYEDFDKFEPHAFYERLRTGVLPNTSAISMDKYINYFRPVFEDGNDILYVHFSRAMSATFEAMDQAVEYLKQHYPERKFYEIDTKGITIGSLNIIKEIGDLYKAGATIDEIIEWSKVEVDKFAVYFFADDLKFFKHSGRVSGIAGTMGTLLGIRPIIYMNEEGKMVSIGKEKGRSKAVERLVSYVEELGEGVKDHRIIVAHADAPYLAEELAELLKNRFGQDIRLEITNVNPTAGSHCGPNTVCVSVHAKHR
;
A
#
# COMPACT_ATOMS: atom_id res chain seq x y z
N MET A 1 -11.35 -12.78 21.65
CA MET A 1 -10.17 -13.02 20.78
C MET A 1 -10.00 -11.77 19.91
N LEU A 2 -8.76 -11.45 19.45
CA LEU A 2 -8.50 -10.34 18.50
C LEU A 2 -8.55 -10.89 17.06
N VAL A 3 -9.27 -10.22 16.18
CA VAL A 3 -9.32 -10.51 14.74
C VAL A 3 -8.63 -9.38 13.99
N LEU A 4 -7.66 -9.73 13.16
CA LEU A 4 -6.91 -8.77 12.35
C LEU A 4 -7.63 -8.52 11.02
N PHE A 5 -7.70 -7.25 10.61
CA PHE A 5 -8.13 -6.81 9.28
C PHE A 5 -7.04 -5.99 8.61
N THR A 6 -6.97 -6.10 7.30
CA THR A 6 -6.29 -5.17 6.42
C THR A 6 -7.09 -4.99 5.14
N ASP A 7 -6.59 -4.24 4.18
CA ASP A 7 -7.31 -3.97 2.93
C ASP A 7 -6.46 -4.26 1.69
N THR A 8 -7.13 -4.32 0.55
CA THR A 8 -6.47 -4.67 -0.72
C THR A 8 -5.58 -3.56 -1.29
N ASP A 9 -5.66 -2.32 -0.79
CA ASP A 9 -4.76 -1.22 -1.20
C ASP A 9 -3.33 -1.35 -0.61
N THR A 10 -3.13 -2.34 0.23
CA THR A 10 -1.84 -2.67 0.84
C THR A 10 -1.00 -3.66 0.04
N ASP A 11 -1.40 -4.02 -1.15
CA ASP A 11 -0.79 -5.04 -2.03
C ASP A 11 -0.77 -6.48 -1.45
N ILE A 12 -1.34 -6.71 -0.27
CA ILE A 12 -1.40 -8.05 0.30
C ILE A 12 -2.33 -8.96 -0.51
N THR A 13 -1.89 -10.17 -0.82
CA THR A 13 -2.73 -11.17 -1.47
C THR A 13 -3.59 -11.93 -0.44
N PRO A 14 -4.70 -12.60 -0.86
CA PRO A 14 -5.46 -13.43 0.05
C PRO A 14 -4.66 -14.53 0.73
N GLU A 15 -3.70 -15.11 0.02
CA GLU A 15 -2.81 -16.16 0.54
C GLU A 15 -1.92 -15.61 1.64
N GLU A 16 -1.29 -14.44 1.41
CA GLU A 16 -0.46 -13.78 2.41
C GLU A 16 -1.30 -13.30 3.60
N ALA A 17 -2.49 -12.74 3.35
CA ALA A 17 -3.41 -12.33 4.40
C ALA A 17 -3.78 -13.53 5.31
N ALA A 18 -4.10 -14.68 4.72
CA ALA A 18 -4.39 -15.90 5.47
C ALA A 18 -3.16 -16.39 6.27
N GLU A 19 -1.95 -16.30 5.70
CA GLU A 19 -0.70 -16.66 6.37
C GLU A 19 -0.47 -15.84 7.64
N TYR A 20 -0.75 -14.53 7.58
CA TYR A 20 -0.58 -13.61 8.71
C TYR A 20 -1.83 -13.49 9.61
N GLY A 21 -2.93 -14.18 9.26
CA GLY A 21 -4.18 -14.18 10.03
C GLY A 21 -5.06 -12.94 9.83
N TYR A 22 -4.87 -12.22 8.73
CA TYR A 22 -5.70 -11.07 8.37
C TYR A 22 -6.95 -11.48 7.59
N LYS A 23 -8.06 -10.80 7.87
CA LYS A 23 -9.23 -10.72 6.98
C LYS A 23 -9.07 -9.51 6.06
N LEU A 24 -9.46 -9.66 4.78
CA LEU A 24 -9.34 -8.59 3.79
C LEU A 24 -10.61 -7.76 3.68
N ILE A 25 -10.42 -6.45 3.53
CA ILE A 25 -11.44 -5.49 3.09
C ILE A 25 -11.12 -5.11 1.66
N SER A 26 -12.07 -5.33 0.76
CA SER A 26 -11.88 -5.02 -0.65
C SER A 26 -12.09 -3.53 -0.93
N MET A 27 -11.06 -2.88 -1.50
CA MET A 27 -11.11 -1.49 -1.95
C MET A 27 -11.39 -1.45 -3.45
N PRO A 28 -12.54 -0.87 -3.88
CA PRO A 28 -12.98 -1.00 -5.26
C PRO A 28 -12.31 -0.01 -6.21
N TYR A 29 -12.22 -0.43 -7.47
CA TYR A 29 -11.97 0.44 -8.60
C TYR A 29 -13.09 0.31 -9.64
N SER A 30 -13.23 1.31 -10.50
CA SER A 30 -14.22 1.29 -11.60
C SER A 30 -13.49 1.43 -12.92
N ILE A 31 -13.78 0.54 -13.84
CA ILE A 31 -13.23 0.50 -15.19
C ILE A 31 -14.38 0.21 -16.19
N ASP A 32 -14.45 0.99 -17.27
CA ASP A 32 -15.51 0.87 -18.31
C ASP A 32 -16.96 0.91 -17.77
N GLY A 33 -17.16 1.64 -16.67
CA GLY A 33 -18.47 1.81 -16.04
C GLY A 33 -18.85 0.71 -15.05
N GLU A 34 -17.99 -0.30 -14.85
CA GLU A 34 -18.19 -1.36 -13.89
C GLU A 34 -17.35 -1.13 -12.64
N THR A 35 -17.91 -1.32 -11.46
CA THR A 35 -17.20 -1.31 -10.19
C THR A 35 -16.79 -2.73 -9.85
N VAL A 36 -15.49 -2.91 -9.56
CA VAL A 36 -14.87 -4.20 -9.27
C VAL A 36 -14.30 -4.17 -7.86
N TYR A 37 -14.63 -5.16 -7.05
CA TYR A 37 -14.10 -5.39 -5.72
C TYR A 37 -13.02 -6.49 -5.77
N PRO A 38 -11.74 -6.14 -5.66
CA PRO A 38 -10.64 -7.13 -5.68
C PRO A 38 -10.86 -8.24 -4.66
N TYR A 39 -10.67 -9.48 -5.12
CA TYR A 39 -10.82 -10.72 -4.33
C TYR A 39 -12.23 -10.99 -3.77
N GLU A 40 -13.23 -10.21 -4.18
CA GLU A 40 -14.66 -10.52 -4.03
C GLU A 40 -15.28 -10.85 -5.39
N ASP A 41 -14.93 -10.06 -6.43
CA ASP A 41 -15.43 -10.25 -7.80
C ASP A 41 -14.51 -11.13 -8.66
N PHE A 42 -13.31 -11.41 -8.19
CA PHE A 42 -12.36 -12.35 -8.78
C PHE A 42 -11.46 -12.99 -7.69
N ASP A 43 -11.08 -14.24 -7.89
CA ASP A 43 -10.23 -14.96 -6.93
C ASP A 43 -8.75 -14.57 -7.03
N LYS A 44 -8.29 -14.22 -8.26
CA LYS A 44 -6.89 -13.92 -8.54
C LYS A 44 -6.76 -12.68 -9.41
N PHE A 45 -5.88 -11.78 -9.00
CA PHE A 45 -5.53 -10.63 -9.81
C PHE A 45 -4.61 -11.05 -10.97
N GLU A 46 -4.95 -10.62 -12.20
CA GLU A 46 -4.16 -10.82 -13.41
C GLU A 46 -3.52 -9.49 -13.84
N PRO A 47 -2.32 -9.16 -13.31
CA PRO A 47 -1.71 -7.84 -13.47
C PRO A 47 -1.54 -7.45 -14.94
N HIS A 48 -1.00 -8.37 -15.76
CA HIS A 48 -0.73 -8.09 -17.17
C HIS A 48 -2.00 -7.68 -17.92
N ALA A 49 -3.09 -8.41 -17.76
CA ALA A 49 -4.36 -8.09 -18.41
C ALA A 49 -4.92 -6.73 -17.99
N PHE A 50 -4.84 -6.41 -16.69
CA PHE A 50 -5.28 -5.13 -16.15
C PHE A 50 -4.44 -3.96 -16.71
N TYR A 51 -3.12 -4.05 -16.61
CA TYR A 51 -2.23 -2.95 -17.03
C TYR A 51 -2.16 -2.79 -18.56
N GLU A 52 -2.30 -3.87 -19.35
CA GLU A 52 -2.47 -3.75 -20.80
C GLU A 52 -3.70 -2.90 -21.15
N ARG A 53 -4.79 -3.08 -20.43
CA ARG A 53 -5.98 -2.27 -20.63
C ARG A 53 -5.73 -0.78 -20.35
N LEU A 54 -4.95 -0.47 -19.31
CA LEU A 54 -4.53 0.90 -19.03
C LEU A 54 -3.63 1.50 -20.13
N ARG A 55 -2.77 0.66 -20.74
CA ARG A 55 -1.94 1.07 -21.89
C ARG A 55 -2.75 1.47 -23.12
N THR A 56 -3.95 0.94 -23.30
CA THR A 56 -4.86 1.39 -24.37
C THR A 56 -5.45 2.77 -24.15
N GLY A 57 -5.21 3.39 -23.00
CA GLY A 57 -5.67 4.75 -22.66
C GLY A 57 -6.86 4.81 -21.71
N VAL A 58 -7.35 3.67 -21.25
CA VAL A 58 -8.40 3.62 -20.23
C VAL A 58 -7.87 4.21 -18.91
N LEU A 59 -8.67 5.05 -18.28
CA LEU A 59 -8.38 5.70 -17.00
C LEU A 59 -9.43 5.26 -15.98
N PRO A 60 -9.12 4.31 -15.11
CA PRO A 60 -10.04 3.88 -14.06
C PRO A 60 -10.25 4.97 -13.01
N ASN A 61 -11.33 4.85 -12.26
CA ASN A 61 -11.60 5.62 -11.05
C ASN A 61 -11.61 4.71 -9.83
N THR A 62 -11.49 5.28 -8.64
CA THR A 62 -11.68 4.56 -7.38
C THR A 62 -12.74 5.27 -6.55
N SER A 63 -13.41 4.53 -5.69
CA SER A 63 -14.43 5.05 -4.81
C SER A 63 -14.23 4.57 -3.38
N ALA A 64 -14.72 5.34 -2.42
CA ALA A 64 -14.86 4.90 -1.05
C ALA A 64 -15.88 3.75 -0.97
N ILE A 65 -15.66 2.81 -0.06
CA ILE A 65 -16.70 1.85 0.31
C ILE A 65 -17.67 2.49 1.30
N SER A 66 -18.92 2.00 1.31
CA SER A 66 -19.96 2.58 2.14
C SER A 66 -19.86 2.16 3.60
N MET A 67 -20.52 2.92 4.47
CA MET A 67 -20.73 2.54 5.88
C MET A 67 -21.30 1.13 6.02
N ASP A 68 -22.33 0.77 5.23
CA ASP A 68 -22.95 -0.55 5.28
C ASP A 68 -21.96 -1.67 4.90
N LYS A 69 -21.07 -1.42 3.94
CA LYS A 69 -20.05 -2.39 3.55
C LYS A 69 -19.05 -2.64 4.71
N TYR A 70 -18.63 -1.60 5.42
CA TYR A 70 -17.80 -1.75 6.64
C TYR A 70 -18.55 -2.47 7.75
N ILE A 71 -19.83 -2.17 7.97
CA ILE A 71 -20.68 -2.89 8.93
C ILE A 71 -20.71 -4.38 8.60
N ASN A 72 -20.86 -4.73 7.32
CA ASN A 72 -20.89 -6.13 6.88
C ASN A 72 -19.57 -6.88 7.14
N TYR A 73 -18.42 -6.21 7.09
CA TYR A 73 -17.13 -6.81 7.46
C TYR A 73 -16.98 -6.98 8.98
N PHE A 74 -17.38 -5.99 9.77
CA PHE A 74 -17.04 -5.95 11.19
C PHE A 74 -18.10 -6.61 12.09
N ARG A 75 -19.38 -6.49 11.75
CA ARG A 75 -20.49 -7.01 12.57
C ARG A 75 -20.36 -8.49 12.92
N PRO A 76 -20.05 -9.42 12.00
CA PRO A 76 -19.94 -10.83 12.34
C PRO A 76 -18.87 -11.12 13.40
N VAL A 77 -17.77 -10.33 13.38
CA VAL A 77 -16.69 -10.46 14.37
C VAL A 77 -17.16 -10.03 15.77
N PHE A 78 -17.92 -8.94 15.85
CA PHE A 78 -18.48 -8.46 17.11
C PHE A 78 -19.60 -9.38 17.64
N GLU A 79 -20.43 -9.94 16.76
CA GLU A 79 -21.44 -10.95 17.10
C GLU A 79 -20.82 -12.21 17.69
N ASP A 80 -19.66 -12.64 17.17
CA ASP A 80 -18.87 -13.76 17.68
C ASP A 80 -18.14 -13.44 19.00
N GLY A 81 -18.29 -12.22 19.54
CA GLY A 81 -17.66 -11.79 20.80
C GLY A 81 -16.18 -11.47 20.70
N ASN A 82 -15.66 -11.19 19.51
CA ASN A 82 -14.27 -10.85 19.26
C ASN A 82 -14.08 -9.34 19.11
N ASP A 83 -12.84 -8.88 19.33
CA ASP A 83 -12.39 -7.51 19.08
C ASP A 83 -11.67 -7.43 17.74
N ILE A 84 -11.54 -6.22 17.20
CA ILE A 84 -10.94 -5.98 15.88
C ILE A 84 -9.69 -5.10 16.01
N LEU A 85 -8.63 -5.46 15.27
CA LEU A 85 -7.55 -4.56 14.90
C LEU A 85 -7.54 -4.41 13.38
N TYR A 86 -7.79 -3.21 12.88
CA TYR A 86 -7.66 -2.89 11.46
C TYR A 86 -6.38 -2.12 11.21
N VAL A 87 -5.45 -2.73 10.46
CA VAL A 87 -4.21 -2.14 9.97
C VAL A 87 -4.41 -1.80 8.50
N HIS A 88 -4.40 -0.52 8.15
CA HIS A 88 -4.88 -0.08 6.84
C HIS A 88 -3.94 0.93 6.16
N PHE A 89 -4.15 1.13 4.85
CA PHE A 89 -3.46 2.17 4.11
C PHE A 89 -3.79 3.58 4.63
N SER A 90 -3.01 4.57 4.22
CA SER A 90 -3.11 5.94 4.76
C SER A 90 -4.50 6.56 4.66
N ARG A 91 -5.02 7.03 5.80
CA ARG A 91 -6.26 7.82 5.91
C ARG A 91 -6.22 9.07 5.03
N ALA A 92 -5.04 9.68 4.85
CA ALA A 92 -4.88 10.89 4.06
C ALA A 92 -5.11 10.69 2.56
N MET A 93 -5.20 9.43 2.09
CA MET A 93 -5.35 9.10 0.67
C MET A 93 -6.80 8.87 0.25
N SER A 94 -7.73 8.65 1.17
CA SER A 94 -9.11 8.26 0.84
C SER A 94 -10.13 8.71 1.89
N ALA A 95 -11.29 9.19 1.43
CA ALA A 95 -12.45 9.48 2.27
C ALA A 95 -13.18 8.20 2.77
N THR A 96 -12.73 6.99 2.39
CA THR A 96 -13.35 5.73 2.83
C THR A 96 -13.37 5.60 4.34
N PHE A 97 -12.41 6.19 5.03
CA PHE A 97 -12.28 6.12 6.49
C PHE A 97 -13.32 6.94 7.25
N GLU A 98 -13.95 7.95 6.62
CA GLU A 98 -15.11 8.63 7.19
C GLU A 98 -16.31 7.66 7.29
N ALA A 99 -16.52 6.84 6.28
CA ALA A 99 -17.55 5.80 6.30
C ALA A 99 -17.22 4.68 7.31
N MET A 100 -15.94 4.33 7.44
CA MET A 100 -15.46 3.40 8.48
C MET A 100 -15.77 3.93 9.89
N ASP A 101 -15.44 5.19 10.16
CA ASP A 101 -15.69 5.80 11.47
C ASP A 101 -17.18 5.77 11.84
N GLN A 102 -18.06 6.07 10.89
CA GLN A 102 -19.52 5.97 11.07
C GLN A 102 -19.97 4.51 11.33
N ALA A 103 -19.39 3.54 10.63
CA ALA A 103 -19.68 2.13 10.84
C ALA A 103 -19.24 1.65 12.24
N VAL A 104 -18.05 2.05 12.66
CA VAL A 104 -17.50 1.71 13.99
C VAL A 104 -18.35 2.35 15.09
N GLU A 105 -18.73 3.63 14.95
CA GLU A 105 -19.61 4.30 15.92
C GLU A 105 -20.98 3.61 16.03
N TYR A 106 -21.59 3.27 14.89
CA TYR A 106 -22.82 2.51 14.88
C TYR A 106 -22.68 1.14 15.57
N LEU A 107 -21.61 0.41 15.29
CA LEU A 107 -21.39 -0.92 15.88
C LEU A 107 -21.11 -0.85 17.38
N LYS A 108 -20.38 0.16 17.86
CA LYS A 108 -20.13 0.36 19.29
C LYS A 108 -21.43 0.59 20.10
N GLN A 109 -22.44 1.22 19.51
CA GLN A 109 -23.76 1.36 20.15
C GLN A 109 -24.49 0.03 20.33
N HIS A 110 -24.27 -0.95 19.41
CA HIS A 110 -24.92 -2.25 19.42
C HIS A 110 -24.07 -3.32 20.16
N TYR A 111 -22.75 -3.15 20.20
CA TYR A 111 -21.81 -4.07 20.82
C TYR A 111 -20.84 -3.32 21.75
N PRO A 112 -21.34 -2.69 22.85
CA PRO A 112 -20.55 -1.78 23.69
C PRO A 112 -19.36 -2.45 24.40
N GLU A 113 -19.40 -3.78 24.55
CA GLU A 113 -18.31 -4.55 25.16
C GLU A 113 -17.17 -4.88 24.17
N ARG A 114 -17.36 -4.62 22.87
CA ARG A 114 -16.38 -4.92 21.84
C ARG A 114 -15.45 -3.74 21.62
N LYS A 115 -14.19 -4.05 21.29
CA LYS A 115 -13.16 -3.06 21.02
C LYS A 115 -12.78 -3.06 19.55
N PHE A 116 -12.65 -1.88 19.01
CA PHE A 116 -12.09 -1.62 17.69
C PHE A 116 -10.81 -0.81 17.85
N TYR A 117 -9.72 -1.38 17.35
CA TYR A 117 -8.41 -0.76 17.30
C TYR A 117 -8.05 -0.47 15.85
N GLU A 118 -7.31 0.59 15.64
CA GLU A 118 -6.91 1.08 14.33
C GLU A 118 -5.41 1.41 14.32
N ILE A 119 -4.73 1.00 13.25
CA ILE A 119 -3.38 1.45 12.92
C ILE A 119 -3.38 1.99 11.50
N ASP A 120 -3.26 3.32 11.38
CA ASP A 120 -2.99 3.99 10.11
C ASP A 120 -1.50 3.80 9.77
N THR A 121 -1.21 3.03 8.72
CA THR A 121 0.18 2.82 8.28
C THR A 121 0.79 4.09 7.69
N LYS A 122 -0.01 5.13 7.40
CA LYS A 122 0.38 6.32 6.63
C LYS A 122 1.11 5.97 5.32
N GLY A 123 0.96 4.74 4.87
CA GLY A 123 1.51 4.17 3.65
C GLY A 123 0.45 3.88 2.62
N ILE A 124 0.87 3.42 1.47
CA ILE A 124 0.05 2.84 0.41
C ILE A 124 0.83 1.68 -0.21
N THR A 125 0.13 0.69 -0.79
CA THR A 125 0.78 -0.44 -1.45
C THR A 125 1.85 -1.09 -0.54
N ILE A 126 3.05 -1.34 -1.02
CA ILE A 126 4.14 -1.97 -0.27
C ILE A 126 4.62 -1.17 0.94
N GLY A 127 4.35 0.13 1.02
CA GLY A 127 4.63 0.93 2.21
C GLY A 127 3.76 0.48 3.39
N SER A 128 2.51 0.11 3.12
CA SER A 128 1.61 -0.51 4.09
C SER A 128 1.91 -1.99 4.27
N LEU A 129 2.16 -2.72 3.18
CA LEU A 129 2.44 -4.17 3.21
C LEU A 129 3.60 -4.51 4.16
N ASN A 130 4.66 -3.73 4.12
CA ASN A 130 5.83 -3.96 4.98
C ASN A 130 5.44 -3.88 6.46
N ILE A 131 4.71 -2.85 6.87
CA ILE A 131 4.19 -2.66 8.23
C ILE A 131 3.22 -3.79 8.62
N ILE A 132 2.32 -4.18 7.72
CA ILE A 132 1.33 -5.25 7.95
C ILE A 132 2.03 -6.58 8.21
N LYS A 133 3.06 -6.90 7.45
CA LYS A 133 3.86 -8.12 7.65
C LYS A 133 4.61 -8.10 9.00
N GLU A 134 5.18 -6.96 9.40
CA GLU A 134 5.82 -6.82 10.72
C GLU A 134 4.80 -7.00 11.87
N ILE A 135 3.63 -6.37 11.78
CA ILE A 135 2.55 -6.55 12.75
C ILE A 135 2.05 -8.01 12.77
N GLY A 136 1.91 -8.62 11.60
CA GLY A 136 1.53 -10.03 11.48
C GLY A 136 2.54 -10.97 12.13
N ASP A 137 3.84 -10.70 11.96
CA ASP A 137 4.91 -11.46 12.63
C ASP A 137 4.85 -11.29 14.17
N LEU A 138 4.64 -10.06 14.67
CA LEU A 138 4.44 -9.80 16.10
C LEU A 138 3.23 -10.56 16.64
N TYR A 139 2.11 -10.53 15.94
CA TYR A 139 0.89 -11.24 16.34
C TYR A 139 1.09 -12.76 16.37
N LYS A 140 1.74 -13.33 15.34
CA LYS A 140 2.10 -14.76 15.27
C LYS A 140 3.08 -15.16 16.39
N ALA A 141 3.94 -14.26 16.82
CA ALA A 141 4.84 -14.44 17.94
C ALA A 141 4.14 -14.33 19.31
N GLY A 142 2.85 -13.98 19.36
CA GLY A 142 2.04 -13.89 20.57
C GLY A 142 2.03 -12.51 21.23
N ALA A 143 2.43 -11.46 20.52
CA ALA A 143 2.35 -10.10 21.02
C ALA A 143 0.89 -9.71 21.32
N THR A 144 0.69 -9.03 22.44
CA THR A 144 -0.61 -8.48 22.84
C THR A 144 -0.98 -7.26 21.99
N ILE A 145 -2.27 -6.90 21.98
CA ILE A 145 -2.73 -5.71 21.27
C ILE A 145 -2.03 -4.44 21.78
N ASP A 146 -1.78 -4.34 23.07
CA ASP A 146 -1.12 -3.16 23.65
C ASP A 146 0.35 -3.07 23.17
N GLU A 147 1.07 -4.20 23.08
CA GLU A 147 2.43 -4.26 22.53
C GLU A 147 2.45 -3.87 21.04
N ILE A 148 1.49 -4.34 20.25
CA ILE A 148 1.38 -3.99 18.83
C ILE A 148 1.09 -2.49 18.66
N ILE A 149 0.19 -1.92 19.47
CA ILE A 149 -0.12 -0.48 19.43
C ILE A 149 1.10 0.36 19.86
N GLU A 150 1.82 -0.04 20.91
CA GLU A 150 3.04 0.68 21.32
C GLU A 150 4.13 0.59 20.23
N TRP A 151 4.33 -0.59 19.64
CA TRP A 151 5.24 -0.76 18.50
C TRP A 151 4.86 0.18 17.34
N SER A 152 3.57 0.23 16.99
CA SER A 152 3.11 1.05 15.86
C SER A 152 3.37 2.55 16.04
N LYS A 153 3.30 3.07 17.26
CA LYS A 153 3.58 4.49 17.56
C LYS A 153 5.04 4.87 17.31
N VAL A 154 5.94 3.91 17.38
CA VAL A 154 7.40 4.13 17.23
C VAL A 154 7.85 3.78 15.82
N GLU A 155 7.35 2.68 15.27
CA GLU A 155 7.93 2.07 14.07
C GLU A 155 7.23 2.48 12.76
N VAL A 156 5.92 2.78 12.78
CA VAL A 156 5.18 3.12 11.54
C VAL A 156 5.86 4.25 10.76
N ASP A 157 6.37 5.27 11.44
CA ASP A 157 7.02 6.41 10.78
C ASP A 157 8.46 6.12 10.30
N LYS A 158 8.97 4.91 10.55
CA LYS A 158 10.26 4.44 10.05
C LYS A 158 10.17 3.63 8.75
N PHE A 159 8.98 3.34 8.25
CA PHE A 159 8.83 2.65 6.98
C PHE A 159 8.70 3.64 5.83
N ALA A 160 9.80 3.80 5.08
CA ALA A 160 9.85 4.67 3.91
C ALA A 160 9.39 3.94 2.66
N VAL A 161 8.69 4.65 1.78
CA VAL A 161 8.33 4.16 0.45
C VAL A 161 8.63 5.24 -0.59
N TYR A 162 9.40 4.86 -1.61
CA TYR A 162 9.78 5.68 -2.75
C TYR A 162 9.40 4.98 -4.03
N PHE A 163 8.95 5.74 -5.01
CA PHE A 163 8.61 5.19 -6.32
C PHE A 163 8.76 6.22 -7.43
N PHE A 164 8.81 5.73 -8.65
CA PHE A 164 8.67 6.60 -9.82
C PHE A 164 7.48 6.15 -10.67
N ALA A 165 6.83 7.11 -11.32
CA ALA A 165 5.78 6.86 -12.30
C ALA A 165 6.33 7.01 -13.72
N ASP A 166 5.86 6.15 -14.63
CA ASP A 166 6.22 6.22 -16.04
C ASP A 166 5.35 7.21 -16.82
N ASP A 167 4.08 7.34 -16.42
CA ASP A 167 3.09 8.23 -17.04
C ASP A 167 2.28 8.98 -15.98
N LEU A 168 2.45 10.28 -15.93
CA LEU A 168 1.76 11.15 -14.97
C LEU A 168 0.26 11.34 -15.23
N LYS A 169 -0.27 10.86 -16.35
CA LYS A 169 -1.70 11.04 -16.68
C LYS A 169 -2.62 10.41 -15.64
N PHE A 170 -2.24 9.27 -15.08
CA PHE A 170 -2.99 8.55 -14.06
C PHE A 170 -3.05 9.34 -12.74
N PHE A 171 -1.91 9.83 -12.26
CA PHE A 171 -1.86 10.68 -11.06
C PHE A 171 -2.57 12.01 -11.25
N LYS A 172 -2.48 12.59 -12.47
CA LYS A 172 -3.23 13.80 -12.82
C LYS A 172 -4.73 13.55 -12.79
N HIS A 173 -5.18 12.43 -13.34
CA HIS A 173 -6.58 12.03 -13.34
C HIS A 173 -7.11 11.82 -11.91
N SER A 174 -6.34 11.15 -11.08
CA SER A 174 -6.73 10.79 -9.72
C SER A 174 -6.54 11.91 -8.68
N GLY A 175 -5.63 12.85 -8.90
CA GLY A 175 -5.37 13.99 -8.02
C GLY A 175 -4.76 13.65 -6.65
N ARG A 176 -4.14 12.45 -6.47
CA ARG A 176 -3.61 11.98 -5.18
C ARG A 176 -2.16 12.38 -4.90
N VAL A 177 -1.44 12.94 -5.87
CA VAL A 177 -0.05 13.37 -5.69
C VAL A 177 0.04 14.88 -5.69
N SER A 178 0.63 15.46 -4.65
CA SER A 178 0.96 16.88 -4.57
C SER A 178 2.32 17.19 -5.23
N GLY A 179 2.52 18.43 -5.65
CA GLY A 179 3.79 18.87 -6.26
C GLY A 179 3.97 18.50 -7.74
N ILE A 180 3.03 17.79 -8.37
CA ILE A 180 3.12 17.39 -9.79
C ILE A 180 2.89 18.58 -10.75
N ALA A 181 2.16 19.60 -10.33
CA ALA A 181 1.77 20.72 -11.22
C ALA A 181 2.95 21.42 -11.92
N GLY A 182 4.10 21.50 -11.26
CA GLY A 182 5.33 22.08 -11.84
C GLY A 182 6.12 21.15 -12.78
N THR A 183 5.80 19.86 -12.80
CA THR A 183 6.45 18.85 -13.64
C THR A 183 5.69 18.56 -14.94
N MET A 184 4.58 19.23 -15.17
CA MET A 184 3.65 19.00 -16.28
C MET A 184 4.09 19.57 -17.64
N GLY A 185 5.35 19.95 -17.81
CA GLY A 185 5.91 20.15 -19.14
C GLY A 185 6.21 18.79 -19.78
N THR A 186 5.70 18.56 -20.96
CA THR A 186 5.85 17.34 -21.79
C THR A 186 7.31 17.03 -22.15
N LEU A 187 8.17 16.80 -21.17
CA LEU A 187 9.52 16.30 -21.42
C LEU A 187 9.46 14.77 -21.52
N LEU A 188 9.47 14.30 -22.75
CA LEU A 188 9.54 12.87 -23.07
C LEU A 188 10.67 12.21 -22.27
N GLY A 189 10.32 11.15 -21.55
CA GLY A 189 11.30 10.36 -20.79
C GLY A 189 11.62 10.86 -19.38
N ILE A 190 10.92 11.86 -18.85
CA ILE A 190 11.06 12.27 -17.45
C ILE A 190 10.21 11.39 -16.54
N ARG A 191 10.80 10.93 -15.44
CA ARG A 191 10.19 10.10 -14.39
C ARG A 191 10.17 10.86 -13.09
N PRO A 192 9.00 11.30 -12.58
CA PRO A 192 8.92 11.90 -11.25
C PRO A 192 9.26 10.88 -10.18
N ILE A 193 9.99 11.32 -9.17
CA ILE A 193 10.22 10.55 -7.96
C ILE A 193 9.21 11.04 -6.90
N ILE A 194 8.51 10.11 -6.32
CA ILE A 194 7.43 10.36 -5.37
C ILE A 194 7.68 9.53 -4.11
N TYR A 195 7.31 10.06 -2.96
CA TYR A 195 7.38 9.37 -1.69
C TYR A 195 6.13 9.62 -0.84
N MET A 196 5.95 8.83 0.21
CA MET A 196 4.94 9.08 1.23
C MET A 196 5.55 9.91 2.36
N ASN A 197 4.97 11.08 2.63
CA ASN A 197 5.43 11.95 3.71
C ASN A 197 4.88 11.52 5.09
N GLU A 198 5.29 12.21 6.14
CA GLU A 198 4.87 11.96 7.54
C GLU A 198 3.34 12.10 7.75
N GLU A 199 2.66 12.88 6.89
CA GLU A 199 1.21 13.02 6.91
C GLU A 199 0.47 11.89 6.16
N GLY A 200 1.19 10.93 5.59
CA GLY A 200 0.61 9.86 4.78
C GLY A 200 0.14 10.33 3.39
N LYS A 201 0.73 11.39 2.83
CA LYS A 201 0.41 11.93 1.51
C LYS A 201 1.51 11.66 0.51
N MET A 202 1.15 11.41 -0.74
CA MET A 202 2.11 11.31 -1.84
C MET A 202 2.62 12.70 -2.26
N VAL A 203 3.94 12.85 -2.26
CA VAL A 203 4.61 14.11 -2.63
C VAL A 203 5.69 13.84 -3.68
N SER A 204 5.71 14.63 -4.76
CA SER A 204 6.79 14.60 -5.75
C SER A 204 7.98 15.41 -5.23
N ILE A 205 9.14 14.76 -5.12
CA ILE A 205 10.38 15.34 -4.55
C ILE A 205 11.51 15.47 -5.56
N GLY A 206 11.35 14.94 -6.75
CA GLY A 206 12.39 14.97 -7.76
C GLY A 206 11.93 14.41 -9.09
N LYS A 207 12.87 14.31 -10.00
CA LYS A 207 12.65 13.72 -11.32
C LYS A 207 13.96 13.19 -11.89
N GLU A 208 13.87 12.08 -12.63
CA GLU A 208 14.99 11.49 -13.35
C GLU A 208 14.69 11.39 -14.84
N LYS A 209 15.74 11.37 -15.66
CA LYS A 209 15.61 11.17 -17.11
C LYS A 209 15.85 9.68 -17.45
N GLY A 210 14.78 9.00 -17.85
CA GLY A 210 14.81 7.58 -18.18
C GLY A 210 14.57 6.68 -16.97
N ARG A 211 14.23 5.40 -17.26
CA ARG A 211 13.85 4.41 -16.26
C ARG A 211 15.04 3.95 -15.43
N SER A 212 16.18 3.65 -16.05
CA SER A 212 17.38 3.16 -15.33
C SER A 212 17.87 4.17 -14.28
N LYS A 213 17.91 5.48 -14.62
CA LYS A 213 18.26 6.52 -13.64
C LYS A 213 17.24 6.64 -12.51
N ALA A 214 15.96 6.42 -12.80
CA ALA A 214 14.94 6.40 -11.77
C ALA A 214 15.12 5.19 -10.84
N VAL A 215 15.42 4.01 -11.38
CA VAL A 215 15.77 2.81 -10.58
C VAL A 215 17.00 3.07 -9.70
N GLU A 216 18.10 3.61 -10.26
CA GLU A 216 19.30 3.99 -9.50
C GLU A 216 18.98 5.00 -8.38
N ARG A 217 18.07 5.94 -8.62
CA ARG A 217 17.62 6.90 -7.62
C ARG A 217 16.89 6.21 -6.46
N LEU A 218 16.06 5.20 -6.73
CA LEU A 218 15.42 4.41 -5.66
C LEU A 218 16.46 3.68 -4.80
N VAL A 219 17.49 3.10 -5.41
CA VAL A 219 18.62 2.50 -4.67
C VAL A 219 19.30 3.53 -3.76
N SER A 220 19.54 4.74 -4.28
CA SER A 220 20.17 5.82 -3.51
C SER A 220 19.36 6.18 -2.25
N TYR A 221 18.03 6.20 -2.33
CA TYR A 221 17.20 6.45 -1.14
C TYR A 221 17.32 5.32 -0.11
N VAL A 222 17.39 4.07 -0.53
CA VAL A 222 17.63 2.96 0.39
C VAL A 222 19.02 3.06 1.04
N GLU A 223 20.05 3.52 0.30
CA GLU A 223 21.39 3.76 0.85
C GLU A 223 21.43 4.89 1.88
N GLU A 224 20.74 5.99 1.59
CA GLU A 224 20.76 7.20 2.42
C GLU A 224 19.93 7.02 3.70
N LEU A 225 18.80 6.35 3.60
CA LEU A 225 17.79 6.30 4.65
C LEU A 225 17.69 4.95 5.36
N GLY A 226 17.99 3.84 4.68
CA GLY A 226 17.81 2.50 5.22
C GLY A 226 18.49 2.29 6.56
N GLU A 227 17.76 1.72 7.50
CA GLU A 227 18.23 1.36 8.82
C GLU A 227 17.90 -0.12 9.08
N GLY A 228 18.89 -0.90 9.56
CA GLY A 228 18.66 -2.32 9.78
C GLY A 228 18.26 -3.10 8.51
N VAL A 229 18.80 -2.74 7.35
CA VAL A 229 18.42 -3.27 6.02
C VAL A 229 18.49 -4.80 5.94
N LYS A 230 19.33 -5.44 6.77
CA LYS A 230 19.42 -6.90 6.85
C LYS A 230 18.46 -7.53 7.86
N ASP A 231 17.97 -6.75 8.79
CA ASP A 231 17.09 -7.21 9.86
C ASP A 231 15.60 -7.12 9.45
N HIS A 232 15.27 -6.18 8.57
CA HIS A 232 13.94 -5.93 8.05
C HIS A 232 13.78 -6.38 6.60
N ARG A 233 12.54 -6.44 6.10
CA ARG A 233 12.24 -6.70 4.70
C ARG A 233 12.49 -5.47 3.86
N ILE A 234 13.05 -5.68 2.66
CA ILE A 234 12.90 -4.75 1.55
C ILE A 234 11.83 -5.31 0.64
N ILE A 235 10.80 -4.52 0.33
CA ILE A 235 9.77 -4.91 -0.62
C ILE A 235 9.87 -4.02 -1.86
N VAL A 236 9.94 -4.64 -3.03
CA VAL A 236 9.88 -3.99 -4.33
C VAL A 236 8.52 -4.30 -4.96
N ALA A 237 7.85 -3.31 -5.51
CA ALA A 237 6.63 -3.55 -6.28
C ALA A 237 6.71 -2.93 -7.68
N HIS A 238 5.91 -3.49 -8.59
CA HIS A 238 5.82 -2.98 -9.95
C HIS A 238 4.39 -3.06 -10.52
N ALA A 239 4.07 -2.13 -11.39
CA ALA A 239 2.84 -2.10 -12.17
C ALA A 239 3.11 -2.69 -13.57
N ASP A 240 3.12 -4.04 -13.66
CA ASP A 240 3.42 -4.80 -14.88
C ASP A 240 4.73 -4.41 -15.57
N ALA A 241 5.81 -4.29 -14.78
CA ALA A 241 7.17 -4.01 -15.23
C ALA A 241 8.19 -4.89 -14.50
N PRO A 242 8.09 -6.23 -14.58
CA PRO A 242 8.93 -7.15 -13.80
C PRO A 242 10.42 -6.93 -14.04
N TYR A 243 10.82 -6.64 -15.28
CA TYR A 243 12.21 -6.39 -15.61
C TYR A 243 12.85 -5.20 -14.87
N LEU A 244 12.06 -4.14 -14.57
CA LEU A 244 12.53 -3.00 -13.78
C LEU A 244 12.60 -3.34 -12.28
N ALA A 245 11.68 -4.14 -11.80
CA ALA A 245 11.70 -4.61 -10.42
C ALA A 245 12.89 -5.55 -10.17
N GLU A 246 13.19 -6.42 -11.13
CA GLU A 246 14.35 -7.30 -11.10
C GLU A 246 15.67 -6.50 -11.16
N GLU A 247 15.76 -5.49 -12.04
CA GLU A 247 16.90 -4.55 -12.10
C GLU A 247 17.12 -3.88 -10.73
N LEU A 248 16.06 -3.35 -10.12
CA LEU A 248 16.12 -2.74 -8.79
C LEU A 248 16.57 -3.74 -7.73
N ALA A 249 15.99 -4.94 -7.73
CA ALA A 249 16.33 -5.98 -6.77
C ALA A 249 17.80 -6.43 -6.89
N GLU A 250 18.32 -6.57 -8.12
CA GLU A 250 19.74 -6.88 -8.35
C GLU A 250 20.66 -5.78 -7.81
N LEU A 251 20.34 -4.52 -8.10
CA LEU A 251 21.14 -3.39 -7.59
C LEU A 251 21.14 -3.36 -6.07
N LEU A 252 19.99 -3.57 -5.42
CA LEU A 252 19.89 -3.63 -3.96
C LEU A 252 20.70 -4.80 -3.40
N LYS A 253 20.61 -6.00 -3.98
CA LYS A 253 21.43 -7.17 -3.57
C LYS A 253 22.92 -6.94 -3.76
N ASN A 254 23.32 -6.29 -4.83
CA ASN A 254 24.72 -5.95 -5.09
C ASN A 254 25.24 -4.92 -4.07
N ARG A 255 24.36 -4.05 -3.59
CA ARG A 255 24.73 -2.98 -2.63
C ARG A 255 24.75 -3.44 -1.18
N PHE A 256 23.75 -4.23 -0.76
CA PHE A 256 23.56 -4.58 0.65
C PHE A 256 23.89 -6.04 0.97
N GLY A 257 24.13 -6.87 -0.04
CA GLY A 257 24.44 -8.30 0.08
C GLY A 257 23.32 -9.19 -0.46
N GLN A 258 23.71 -10.41 -0.86
CA GLN A 258 22.76 -11.40 -1.42
C GLN A 258 21.82 -11.98 -0.36
N ASP A 259 22.13 -11.76 0.91
CA ASP A 259 21.44 -12.26 2.10
C ASP A 259 20.33 -11.33 2.62
N ILE A 260 20.06 -10.19 1.96
CA ILE A 260 18.93 -9.32 2.31
C ILE A 260 17.59 -10.01 2.08
N ARG A 261 16.63 -9.72 2.95
CA ARG A 261 15.25 -10.22 2.84
C ARG A 261 14.48 -9.36 1.84
N LEU A 262 14.60 -9.68 0.54
CA LEU A 262 13.97 -8.91 -0.53
C LEU A 262 12.83 -9.70 -1.16
N GLU A 263 11.68 -9.04 -1.27
CA GLU A 263 10.47 -9.57 -1.90
C GLU A 263 10.08 -8.69 -3.10
N ILE A 264 9.51 -9.30 -4.15
CA ILE A 264 8.96 -8.58 -5.29
C ILE A 264 7.48 -8.94 -5.43
N THR A 265 6.63 -7.92 -5.57
CA THR A 265 5.18 -8.09 -5.74
C THR A 265 4.62 -7.16 -6.83
N ASN A 266 3.34 -7.35 -7.18
CA ASN A 266 2.61 -6.47 -8.08
C ASN A 266 1.86 -5.39 -7.30
N VAL A 267 1.79 -4.19 -7.87
CA VAL A 267 0.87 -3.16 -7.38
C VAL A 267 -0.56 -3.62 -7.66
N ASN A 268 -1.43 -3.58 -6.66
CA ASN A 268 -2.84 -3.94 -6.74
C ASN A 268 -3.61 -3.07 -7.77
N PRO A 269 -4.79 -3.51 -8.27
CA PRO A 269 -5.49 -2.79 -9.33
C PRO A 269 -6.04 -1.44 -8.88
N THR A 270 -6.40 -1.27 -7.62
CA THR A 270 -6.96 -0.01 -7.09
C THR A 270 -5.89 1.08 -7.04
N ALA A 271 -4.74 0.81 -6.44
CA ALA A 271 -3.58 1.70 -6.48
C ALA A 271 -3.02 1.84 -7.90
N GLY A 272 -3.02 0.77 -8.68
CA GLY A 272 -2.63 0.75 -10.10
C GLY A 272 -3.44 1.71 -10.97
N SER A 273 -4.72 1.92 -10.63
CA SER A 273 -5.60 2.91 -11.28
C SER A 273 -5.10 4.34 -11.12
N HIS A 274 -4.33 4.62 -10.06
CA HIS A 274 -3.73 5.94 -9.79
C HIS A 274 -2.31 6.11 -10.33
N CYS A 275 -1.50 5.05 -10.30
CA CYS A 275 -0.09 5.14 -10.69
C CYS A 275 0.16 4.76 -12.15
N GLY A 276 -0.70 3.94 -12.74
CA GLY A 276 -0.56 3.45 -14.11
C GLY A 276 0.56 2.43 -14.30
N PRO A 277 0.67 1.87 -15.52
CA PRO A 277 1.67 0.86 -15.84
C PRO A 277 3.10 1.39 -15.75
N ASN A 278 4.05 0.47 -15.54
CA ASN A 278 5.50 0.70 -15.42
C ASN A 278 5.92 1.56 -14.22
N THR A 279 5.07 1.77 -13.24
CA THR A 279 5.45 2.29 -11.92
C THR A 279 6.29 1.23 -11.20
N VAL A 280 7.36 1.67 -10.53
CA VAL A 280 8.21 0.82 -9.68
C VAL A 280 8.42 1.48 -8.34
N CYS A 281 8.30 0.70 -7.28
CA CYS A 281 8.32 1.14 -5.89
C CYS A 281 9.36 0.34 -5.09
N VAL A 282 9.89 0.96 -4.03
CA VAL A 282 10.66 0.28 -2.99
C VAL A 282 10.17 0.72 -1.62
N SER A 283 10.00 -0.22 -0.70
CA SER A 283 9.74 0.03 0.72
C SER A 283 10.83 -0.59 1.58
N VAL A 284 11.29 0.16 2.57
CA VAL A 284 12.38 -0.22 3.46
C VAL A 284 12.15 0.35 4.86
N HIS A 285 12.62 -0.36 5.89
CA HIS A 285 12.79 0.23 7.21
C HIS A 285 13.93 1.25 7.17
N ALA A 286 13.69 2.45 7.68
CA ALA A 286 14.52 3.62 7.47
C ALA A 286 14.63 4.47 8.74
N LYS A 287 15.54 5.41 8.76
CA LYS A 287 15.68 6.38 9.85
C LYS A 287 14.42 7.25 10.03
N HIS A 288 13.73 7.49 8.93
CA HIS A 288 12.47 8.23 8.84
C HIS A 288 11.83 7.97 7.46
N ARG A 289 10.60 8.40 7.26
CA ARG A 289 9.92 8.37 5.96
C ARG A 289 10.60 9.24 4.93
#